data_bddb8d5fdf3624c76ee799986a0dc534
#
_entry.id   bddb8d5fdf3624c76ee799986a0dc534
#
_cell.length_a   1.000
_cell.length_b   1.000
_cell.length_c   1.000
_cell.angle_alpha   90.00
_cell.angle_beta   90.00
_cell.angle_gamma   90.00
#
_symmetry.space_group_name_H-M   'P 1'
#
loop_
_entity.id
_entity.type
_entity.pdbx_description
1 polymer ?
#
loop_
_entity_poly.entity_id
_entity_poly.type
_entity_poly.pdbx_seq_one_letter_code
_entity_poly.pdbx_strand_id
1 'polypeptide(L)'
;MKKVEAIIKPFKLEEVKDALGEIGIEGMTVTEVKGFGRQKGHTEIYRGSEYTVDFLPKIKIELVLADNRLDAAVAAIVKAAKTGKIGDGKVFVSKIDEAVRIRTEEKGDQAV
;
A
#
# COMPACT_ATOMS: atom_id res chain seq x y z
N MET A 1 16.60 -2.86 -7.64
CA MET A 1 15.13 -2.94 -7.52
C MET A 1 14.70 -2.72 -6.08
N LYS A 2 13.57 -2.09 -5.91
CA LYS A 2 12.97 -1.84 -4.60
C LYS A 2 11.53 -2.34 -4.58
N LYS A 3 11.12 -2.83 -3.41
CA LYS A 3 9.73 -3.15 -3.13
C LYS A 3 9.16 -2.03 -2.28
N VAL A 4 8.02 -1.52 -2.69
CA VAL A 4 7.25 -0.55 -1.91
C VAL A 4 6.01 -1.26 -1.39
N GLU A 5 5.81 -1.22 -0.09
CA GLU A 5 4.57 -1.64 0.55
C GLU A 5 3.93 -0.42 1.19
N ALA A 6 2.70 -0.13 0.82
CA ALA A 6 1.96 0.97 1.41
C ALA A 6 0.71 0.45 2.10
N ILE A 7 0.54 0.80 3.36
CA ILE A 7 -0.68 0.51 4.11
C ILE A 7 -1.46 1.81 4.17
N ILE A 8 -2.65 1.82 3.58
CA ILE A 8 -3.44 3.04 3.41
C ILE A 8 -4.89 2.83 3.86
N LYS A 9 -5.61 3.92 4.02
CA LYS A 9 -7.06 3.88 4.24
C LYS A 9 -7.75 3.34 2.99
N PRO A 10 -8.76 2.47 3.11
CA PRO A 10 -9.39 1.83 1.95
C PRO A 10 -9.94 2.80 0.92
N PHE A 11 -10.53 3.91 1.34
CA PHE A 11 -11.14 4.88 0.41
C PHE A 11 -10.12 5.67 -0.39
N LYS A 12 -8.83 5.53 -0.10
CA LYS A 12 -7.74 6.19 -0.84
C LYS A 12 -7.17 5.34 -1.98
N LEU A 13 -7.61 4.10 -2.12
CA LEU A 13 -7.05 3.19 -3.12
C LEU A 13 -7.11 3.74 -4.54
N GLU A 14 -8.27 4.24 -4.97
CA GLU A 14 -8.40 4.75 -6.35
C GLU A 14 -7.52 5.97 -6.59
N GLU A 15 -7.43 6.88 -5.64
CA GLU A 15 -6.56 8.05 -5.77
C GLU A 15 -5.09 7.66 -5.90
N VAL A 16 -4.65 6.68 -5.10
CA VAL A 16 -3.27 6.17 -5.17
C VAL A 16 -3.01 5.48 -6.51
N LYS A 17 -3.94 4.65 -6.95
CA LYS A 17 -3.83 3.98 -8.24
C LYS A 17 -3.70 4.99 -9.38
N ASP A 18 -4.53 6.01 -9.39
CA ASP A 18 -4.51 7.03 -10.42
C ASP A 18 -3.21 7.85 -10.39
N ALA A 19 -2.73 8.20 -9.18
CA ALA A 19 -1.48 8.94 -9.04
C ALA A 19 -0.27 8.15 -9.54
N LEU A 20 -0.22 6.84 -9.28
CA LEU A 20 0.82 5.96 -9.81
C LEU A 20 0.74 5.82 -11.33
N GLY A 21 -0.48 5.71 -11.86
CA GLY A 21 -0.70 5.66 -13.31
C GLY A 21 -0.20 6.91 -14.02
N GLU A 22 -0.40 8.09 -13.42
CA GLU A 22 0.06 9.37 -13.98
C GLU A 22 1.57 9.43 -14.17
N ILE A 23 2.34 8.73 -13.34
CA ILE A 23 3.80 8.65 -13.48
C ILE A 23 4.27 7.38 -14.18
N GLY A 24 3.35 6.68 -14.84
CA GLY A 24 3.67 5.52 -15.67
C GLY A 24 3.85 4.20 -14.91
N ILE A 25 3.43 4.12 -13.67
CA ILE A 25 3.47 2.89 -12.88
C ILE A 25 2.07 2.26 -12.91
N GLU A 26 1.95 1.10 -13.58
CA GLU A 26 0.66 0.45 -13.77
C GLU A 26 0.52 -0.86 -13.02
N GLY A 27 1.63 -1.52 -12.71
CA GLY A 27 1.62 -2.80 -12.00
C GLY A 27 1.60 -2.61 -10.50
N MET A 28 0.59 -3.19 -9.83
CA MET A 28 0.54 -3.23 -8.38
C MET A 28 -0.28 -4.43 -7.92
N THR A 29 0.03 -4.91 -6.72
CA THR A 29 -0.75 -5.95 -6.06
C THR A 29 -1.47 -5.31 -4.88
N VAL A 30 -2.76 -5.60 -4.75
CA VAL A 30 -3.60 -5.03 -3.70
C VAL A 30 -4.13 -6.15 -2.82
N THR A 31 -4.01 -5.97 -1.52
CA THR A 31 -4.50 -6.91 -0.53
C THR A 31 -5.32 -6.17 0.52
N GLU A 32 -6.49 -6.71 0.84
CA GLU A 32 -7.27 -6.21 1.96
C GLU A 32 -6.66 -6.76 3.24
N VAL A 33 -6.35 -5.87 4.18
CA VAL A 33 -5.73 -6.22 5.46
C VAL A 33 -6.45 -5.55 6.60
N LYS A 34 -6.12 -5.94 7.82
CA LYS A 34 -6.62 -5.30 9.02
C LYS A 34 -5.42 -4.78 9.80
N GLY A 35 -5.54 -3.56 10.31
CA GLY A 35 -4.49 -2.93 11.06
C GLY A 35 -4.95 -2.51 12.45
N PHE A 36 -4.01 -2.53 13.38
CA PHE A 36 -4.15 -1.97 14.72
C PHE A 36 -3.09 -0.90 14.89
N GLY A 37 -3.49 0.27 15.34
CA GLY A 37 -2.56 1.37 15.52
C GLY A 37 -3.20 2.53 16.26
N ARG A 38 -2.67 3.74 16.06
CA ARG A 38 -3.13 4.94 16.77
C ARG A 38 -4.57 5.33 16.45
N GLN A 39 -5.09 4.91 15.31
CA GLN A 39 -6.47 5.23 14.92
C GLN A 39 -7.49 4.60 15.85
N LYS A 40 -7.13 3.51 16.50
CA LYS A 40 -7.99 2.71 17.38
C LYS A 40 -9.28 2.25 16.71
N GLY A 41 -9.83 1.18 17.22
CA GLY A 41 -11.13 0.68 16.79
C GLY A 41 -12.27 1.41 17.48
N HIS A 42 -13.45 0.89 17.31
CA HIS A 42 -14.67 1.40 17.91
C HIS A 42 -15.33 0.31 18.74
N THR A 43 -16.30 0.70 19.56
CA THR A 43 -17.06 -0.22 20.39
C THR A 43 -18.29 -0.70 19.64
N GLU A 44 -18.55 -2.00 19.66
CA GLU A 44 -19.75 -2.61 19.11
C GLU A 44 -20.50 -3.38 20.19
N ILE A 45 -21.80 -3.58 19.98
CA ILE A 45 -22.65 -4.37 20.85
C ILE A 45 -23.04 -5.66 20.11
N TYR A 46 -22.79 -6.79 20.73
CA TYR A 46 -23.14 -8.08 20.19
C TYR A 46 -23.81 -8.93 21.27
N ARG A 47 -25.05 -9.36 21.02
CA ARG A 47 -25.87 -10.15 21.97
C ARG A 47 -25.97 -9.49 23.36
N GLY A 48 -26.07 -8.15 23.38
CA GLY A 48 -26.16 -7.40 24.63
C GLY A 48 -24.84 -7.17 25.36
N SER A 49 -23.74 -7.67 24.82
CA SER A 49 -22.41 -7.43 25.36
C SER A 49 -21.65 -6.43 24.51
N GLU A 50 -21.05 -5.48 25.18
CA GLU A 50 -20.23 -4.44 24.54
C GLU A 50 -18.79 -4.95 24.40
N TYR A 51 -18.17 -4.72 23.24
CA TYR A 51 -16.76 -5.04 23.04
C TYR A 51 -16.10 -4.04 22.10
N THR A 52 -14.78 -3.90 22.22
CA THR A 52 -14.00 -2.98 21.42
C THR A 52 -13.50 -3.68 20.14
N VAL A 53 -13.73 -3.05 19.00
CA VAL A 53 -13.17 -3.49 17.73
C VAL A 53 -11.81 -2.82 17.57
N ASP A 54 -10.73 -3.58 17.76
CA ASP A 54 -9.37 -3.05 17.75
C ASP A 54 -8.75 -2.98 16.37
N PHE A 55 -9.19 -3.87 15.44
CA PHE A 55 -8.63 -3.93 14.10
C PHE A 55 -9.53 -3.22 13.11
N LEU A 56 -8.94 -2.37 12.29
CA LEU A 56 -9.64 -1.61 11.26
C LEU A 56 -9.21 -2.08 9.88
N PRO A 57 -10.13 -2.06 8.90
CA PRO A 57 -9.77 -2.40 7.54
C PRO A 57 -8.77 -1.41 6.97
N LYS A 58 -7.79 -1.93 6.26
CA LYS A 58 -6.77 -1.19 5.53
C LYS A 58 -6.54 -1.86 4.19
N ILE A 59 -5.86 -1.17 3.30
CA ILE A 59 -5.40 -1.73 2.04
C ILE A 59 -3.88 -1.76 2.06
N LYS A 60 -3.31 -2.88 1.64
CA LYS A 60 -1.88 -2.99 1.37
C LYS A 60 -1.67 -2.99 -0.13
N ILE A 61 -0.85 -2.06 -0.60
CA ILE A 61 -0.41 -1.99 -1.98
C ILE A 61 1.04 -2.41 -2.02
N GLU A 62 1.38 -3.33 -2.91
CA GLU A 62 2.76 -3.75 -3.15
C GLU A 62 3.13 -3.51 -4.59
N LEU A 63 4.29 -2.91 -4.80
CA LEU A 63 4.89 -2.79 -6.12
C LEU A 63 6.39 -2.94 -6.03
N VAL A 64 6.98 -3.48 -7.10
CA VAL A 64 8.42 -3.60 -7.24
C VAL A 64 8.83 -2.80 -8.47
N LEU A 65 9.88 -2.01 -8.33
CA LEU A 65 10.29 -1.10 -9.38
C LEU A 65 11.81 -0.89 -9.39
N ALA A 66 12.30 -0.34 -10.50
CA ALA A 66 13.71 0.03 -10.60
C ALA A 66 14.04 1.15 -9.61
N ASP A 67 15.28 1.19 -9.15
CA ASP A 67 15.71 2.15 -8.14
C ASP A 67 15.42 3.60 -8.52
N ASN A 68 15.57 3.95 -9.79
CA ASN A 68 15.36 5.32 -10.28
C ASN A 68 13.88 5.76 -10.29
N ARG A 69 12.95 4.84 -10.03
CA ARG A 69 11.52 5.15 -9.95
C ARG A 69 11.01 5.29 -8.52
N LEU A 70 11.86 4.96 -7.55
CA LEU A 70 11.43 4.86 -6.15
C LEU A 70 10.90 6.17 -5.59
N ASP A 71 11.67 7.24 -5.72
CA ASP A 71 11.30 8.52 -5.09
C ASP A 71 9.99 9.07 -5.65
N ALA A 72 9.79 8.99 -6.96
CA ALA A 72 8.56 9.44 -7.60
C ALA A 72 7.35 8.60 -7.13
N ALA A 73 7.51 7.30 -7.01
CA ALA A 73 6.45 6.41 -6.56
C ALA A 73 6.05 6.69 -5.11
N VAL A 74 7.03 6.82 -4.22
CA VAL A 74 6.76 7.12 -2.81
C VAL A 74 6.08 8.48 -2.66
N ALA A 75 6.56 9.49 -3.37
CA ALA A 75 5.96 10.82 -3.34
C ALA A 75 4.50 10.81 -3.82
N ALA A 76 4.22 10.08 -4.89
CA ALA A 76 2.86 9.95 -5.44
C ALA A 76 1.92 9.27 -4.44
N ILE A 77 2.37 8.19 -3.82
CA ILE A 77 1.57 7.47 -2.81
C ILE A 77 1.27 8.36 -1.61
N VAL A 78 2.28 9.00 -1.06
CA VAL A 78 2.12 9.85 0.12
C VAL A 78 1.16 10.99 -0.15
N LYS A 79 1.32 11.68 -1.28
CA LYS A 79 0.45 12.79 -1.65
C LYS A 79 -1.00 12.34 -1.82
N ALA A 80 -1.23 11.22 -2.49
CA ALA A 80 -2.57 10.73 -2.79
C ALA A 80 -3.27 10.13 -1.55
N ALA A 81 -2.51 9.46 -0.68
CA ALA A 81 -3.07 8.75 0.48
C ALA A 81 -3.25 9.64 1.71
N LYS A 82 -2.59 10.77 1.77
CA LYS A 82 -2.56 11.63 2.96
C LYS A 82 -3.90 12.33 3.20
N THR A 83 -4.42 12.22 4.43
CA THR A 83 -5.53 13.05 4.91
C THR A 83 -5.07 14.04 5.97
N GLY A 84 -3.92 13.81 6.58
CA GLY A 84 -3.41 14.59 7.71
C GLY A 84 -3.95 14.11 9.06
N LYS A 85 -4.74 13.06 9.06
CA LYS A 85 -5.33 12.50 10.27
C LYS A 85 -4.66 11.20 10.68
N ILE A 86 -4.79 10.83 11.94
CA ILE A 86 -4.31 9.54 12.45
C ILE A 86 -4.93 8.40 11.61
N GLY A 87 -4.13 7.40 11.29
CA GLY A 87 -4.57 6.26 10.51
C GLY A 87 -4.27 6.34 9.04
N ASP A 88 -3.56 7.37 8.59
CA ASP A 88 -3.17 7.51 7.16
C ASP A 88 -2.30 6.36 6.65
N GLY A 89 -1.59 5.69 7.55
CA GLY A 89 -0.77 4.55 7.20
C GLY A 89 0.70 4.86 7.04
N LYS A 90 1.41 3.94 6.40
CA LYS A 90 2.86 4.03 6.23
C LYS A 90 3.27 3.44 4.91
N VAL A 91 4.43 3.86 4.45
CA VAL A 91 5.09 3.29 3.27
C VAL A 91 6.40 2.65 3.74
N PHE A 92 6.59 1.39 3.37
CA PHE A 92 7.82 0.65 3.66
C PHE A 92 8.56 0.38 2.36
N VAL A 93 9.88 0.51 2.39
CA VAL A 93 10.73 0.27 1.23
C VAL A 93 11.77 -0.78 1.62
N SER A 94 11.93 -1.78 0.77
CA SER A 94 12.95 -2.82 0.95
C SER A 94 13.64 -3.13 -0.36
N LYS A 95 14.84 -3.71 -0.26
CA LYS A 95 15.60 -4.16 -1.44
C LYS A 95 15.02 -5.48 -1.94
N ILE A 96 14.97 -5.61 -3.25
CA ILE A 96 14.62 -6.86 -3.93
C ILE A 96 15.87 -7.37 -4.63
N ASP A 97 16.25 -8.60 -4.31
CA ASP A 97 17.46 -9.20 -4.88
C ASP A 97 17.26 -9.63 -6.32
N GLU A 98 16.11 -10.18 -6.64
CA GLU A 98 15.83 -10.69 -7.97
C GLU A 98 14.32 -10.65 -8.27
N ALA A 99 13.97 -10.38 -9.52
CA ALA A 99 12.62 -10.50 -10.03
C ALA A 99 12.66 -11.26 -11.35
N VAL A 100 11.70 -12.13 -11.55
CA VAL A 100 11.56 -12.89 -12.80
C VAL A 100 10.12 -12.78 -13.27
N ARG A 101 9.92 -12.30 -14.50
CA ARG A 101 8.58 -12.26 -15.09
C ARG A 101 8.22 -13.65 -15.57
N ILE A 102 7.12 -14.19 -15.09
CA ILE A 102 6.75 -15.58 -15.37
C ILE A 102 6.56 -15.81 -16.86
N ARG A 103 5.84 -14.92 -17.55
CA ARG A 103 5.50 -15.11 -18.96
C ARG A 103 6.71 -15.08 -19.89
N THR A 104 7.65 -14.17 -19.64
CA THR A 104 8.76 -13.91 -20.56
C THR A 104 10.10 -14.44 -20.07
N GLU A 105 10.17 -14.81 -18.78
CA GLU A 105 11.41 -15.20 -18.10
C GLU A 105 12.46 -14.08 -18.03
N GLU A 106 12.08 -12.85 -18.34
CA GLU A 106 12.92 -11.67 -18.15
C GLU A 106 13.26 -11.49 -16.68
N LYS A 107 14.48 -11.04 -16.40
CA LYS A 107 15.00 -10.90 -15.03
C LYS A 107 15.41 -9.46 -14.75
N GLY A 108 15.48 -9.14 -13.46
CA GLY A 108 15.97 -7.84 -12.99
C GLY A 108 15.02 -6.71 -13.37
N ASP A 109 15.56 -5.54 -13.69
CA ASP A 109 14.78 -4.34 -13.99
C ASP A 109 13.83 -4.53 -15.18
N GLN A 110 14.13 -5.44 -16.09
CA GLN A 110 13.25 -5.75 -17.22
C GLN A 110 12.01 -6.53 -16.80
N ALA A 111 12.01 -7.12 -15.62
CA ALA A 111 10.88 -7.88 -15.09
C ALA A 111 9.87 -7.01 -14.33
N VAL A 112 10.22 -5.79 -14.03
CA VAL A 112 9.40 -4.89 -13.19
C VAL A 112 8.99 -3.63 -13.91
#